data_e3abc59b21d90e2015f42219dc28063f
#
_entry.id   e3abc59b21d90e2015f42219dc28063f
#
_cell.length_a   1.000
_cell.length_b   1.000
_cell.length_c   1.000
_cell.angle_alpha   90.00
_cell.angle_beta   90.00
_cell.angle_gamma   90.00
#
_symmetry.space_group_name_H-M   'P 1'
#
loop_
_entity.id
_entity.type
_entity.pdbx_description
1 polymer ?
#
loop_
_entity_poly.entity_id
_entity_poly.type
_entity_poly.pdbx_seq_one_letter_code
_entity_poly.pdbx_strand_id
1 'polypeptide(L)'
;MFVAKSIAVDHKDLIHDVSYDFHGRRMATCSSDQTVKVWEQGDDGTWHCTASWKTHSGSVWRVTWAHPEFGQVLATCSFDRTAAVWEKEAGQNHWLKRTSLVDSRTSVTDVKFAPKHMGLQLATSSADGIIRIYEAVDVMNLSNWSLQHEFNCHMGCSCLTWNTSRVHPPLIAMGSDDPNPSGGPKVKLYEYSEVQRKWNKVEALSVVSDAVHDIQFAPNVGRSYHLLAVASKELYIFSLKPYRKDPASNPQGNKFEIRQAGMFDCHDSQVWRVSWNVIGTILVSSGADGCVRMWKANYLGNWKCISELKGDGTPGEGHAAVAQNNQPPGTLAANGSMGANNNSSSSNAIRGVQMPHLHRSYSHT
;
A
#
# COMPACT_ATOMS: atom_id res chain seq x y z
N MET A 1 -14.78 -14.09 12.57
CA MET A 1 -15.57 -12.86 12.51
C MET A 1 -14.60 -11.72 12.73
N PHE A 2 -14.51 -10.77 11.79
CA PHE A 2 -13.67 -9.58 11.95
C PHE A 2 -14.46 -8.54 12.72
N VAL A 3 -13.84 -7.90 13.70
CA VAL A 3 -14.47 -6.87 14.53
C VAL A 3 -13.73 -5.57 14.26
N ALA A 4 -14.45 -4.55 13.81
CA ALA A 4 -13.91 -3.20 13.66
C ALA A 4 -13.88 -2.52 15.03
N LYS A 5 -12.73 -1.88 15.34
CA LYS A 5 -12.58 -1.02 16.51
C LYS A 5 -12.26 0.39 16.00
N SER A 6 -13.03 1.37 16.44
CA SER A 6 -12.78 2.77 16.16
C SER A 6 -11.75 3.33 17.14
N ILE A 7 -10.78 4.08 16.63
CA ILE A 7 -9.75 4.77 17.41
C ILE A 7 -9.87 6.27 17.12
N ALA A 8 -10.06 7.09 18.13
CA ALA A 8 -10.06 8.54 17.99
C ALA A 8 -8.62 9.03 17.85
N VAL A 9 -8.20 9.38 16.63
CA VAL A 9 -6.81 9.73 16.33
C VAL A 9 -6.48 11.22 16.49
N ASP A 10 -7.47 12.08 16.71
CA ASP A 10 -7.33 13.50 17.03
C ASP A 10 -6.31 14.28 16.17
N HIS A 11 -6.23 13.94 14.87
CA HIS A 11 -5.54 14.75 13.88
C HIS A 11 -6.42 15.93 13.45
N LYS A 12 -5.80 17.07 13.13
CA LYS A 12 -6.51 18.31 12.78
C LYS A 12 -6.85 18.41 11.30
N ASP A 13 -6.34 17.46 10.49
CA ASP A 13 -6.53 17.43 9.04
C ASP A 13 -6.48 15.98 8.55
N LEU A 14 -6.59 15.75 7.24
CA LEU A 14 -6.65 14.44 6.60
C LEU A 14 -5.47 13.54 7.02
N ILE A 15 -5.80 12.31 7.36
CA ILE A 15 -4.82 11.25 7.61
C ILE A 15 -4.49 10.60 6.27
N HIS A 16 -3.22 10.55 5.92
CA HIS A 16 -2.76 10.01 4.65
C HIS A 16 -2.29 8.56 4.73
N ASP A 17 -1.70 8.21 5.86
CA ASP A 17 -1.15 6.86 6.01
C ASP A 17 -1.18 6.38 7.46
N VAL A 18 -1.25 5.05 7.60
CA VAL A 18 -1.13 4.32 8.86
C VAL A 18 -0.20 3.14 8.65
N SER A 19 0.75 2.99 9.55
CA SER A 19 1.73 1.91 9.48
C SER A 19 1.91 1.26 10.85
N TYR A 20 1.83 -0.07 10.89
CA TYR A 20 2.10 -0.84 12.10
C TYR A 20 3.58 -1.21 12.18
N ASP A 21 4.08 -1.32 13.40
CA ASP A 21 5.40 -1.90 13.65
C ASP A 21 5.41 -3.41 13.34
N PHE A 22 6.57 -4.01 13.37
CA PHE A 22 6.76 -5.43 13.07
C PHE A 22 5.92 -6.37 13.96
N HIS A 23 5.68 -6.00 15.20
CA HIS A 23 4.93 -6.79 16.17
C HIS A 23 3.42 -6.49 16.17
N GLY A 24 2.98 -5.45 15.47
CA GLY A 24 1.59 -5.00 15.45
C GLY A 24 1.09 -4.41 16.77
N ARG A 25 2.00 -4.07 17.68
CA ARG A 25 1.68 -3.45 18.98
C ARG A 25 1.81 -1.94 18.97
N ARG A 26 2.41 -1.39 17.94
CA ARG A 26 2.54 0.05 17.70
C ARG A 26 2.01 0.40 16.35
N MET A 27 1.47 1.58 16.25
CA MET A 27 0.95 2.15 15.03
C MET A 27 1.43 3.58 14.92
N ALA A 28 1.85 3.99 13.74
CA ALA A 28 2.15 5.38 13.41
C ALA A 28 1.11 5.89 12.42
N THR A 29 0.62 7.10 12.64
CA THR A 29 -0.29 7.82 11.73
C THR A 29 0.33 9.11 11.28
N CYS A 30 0.12 9.51 10.02
CA CYS A 30 0.60 10.79 9.49
C CYS A 30 -0.52 11.56 8.80
N SER A 31 -0.42 12.89 8.79
CA SER A 31 -1.52 13.77 8.39
C SER A 31 -1.05 15.01 7.64
N SER A 32 -2.00 15.65 6.93
CA SER A 32 -1.84 16.99 6.37
C SER A 32 -1.61 18.07 7.43
N ASP A 33 -1.94 17.82 8.69
CA ASP A 33 -1.65 18.71 9.80
C ASP A 33 -0.14 18.82 10.14
N GLN A 34 0.72 18.18 9.32
CA GLN A 34 2.19 18.19 9.42
C GLN A 34 2.72 17.36 10.61
N THR A 35 1.85 16.60 11.27
CA THR A 35 2.22 15.80 12.44
C THR A 35 2.27 14.31 12.14
N VAL A 36 3.07 13.62 12.93
CA VAL A 36 3.04 12.18 13.09
C VAL A 36 2.66 11.88 14.53
N LYS A 37 1.81 10.86 14.72
CA LYS A 37 1.45 10.34 16.02
C LYS A 37 1.81 8.87 16.10
N VAL A 38 2.32 8.45 17.26
CA VAL A 38 2.61 7.05 17.57
C VAL A 38 1.66 6.58 18.65
N TRP A 39 1.09 5.42 18.43
CA TRP A 39 0.10 4.78 19.27
C TRP A 39 0.64 3.44 19.75
N GLU A 40 0.42 3.11 21.01
CA GLU A 40 0.75 1.80 21.56
C GLU A 40 -0.52 1.11 22.07
N GLN A 41 -0.60 -0.21 21.83
CA GLN A 41 -1.70 -1.02 22.32
C GLN A 41 -1.42 -1.45 23.75
N GLY A 42 -2.31 -1.06 24.66
CA GLY A 42 -2.29 -1.53 26.06
C GLY A 42 -2.68 -3.01 26.19
N ASP A 43 -2.45 -3.58 27.35
CA ASP A 43 -2.81 -4.98 27.66
C ASP A 43 -4.33 -5.21 27.64
N ASP A 44 -5.12 -4.16 27.81
CA ASP A 44 -6.58 -4.15 27.66
C ASP A 44 -7.05 -4.13 26.19
N GLY A 45 -6.11 -4.04 25.24
CA GLY A 45 -6.37 -3.95 23.81
C GLY A 45 -6.83 -2.57 23.34
N THR A 46 -6.76 -1.53 24.20
CA THR A 46 -7.00 -0.14 23.82
C THR A 46 -5.75 0.51 23.24
N TRP A 47 -5.93 1.49 22.36
CA TRP A 47 -4.84 2.22 21.73
C TRP A 47 -4.67 3.59 22.39
N HIS A 48 -3.46 3.89 22.81
CA HIS A 48 -3.11 5.16 23.46
C HIS A 48 -2.05 5.90 22.65
N CYS A 49 -2.25 7.20 22.44
CA CYS A 49 -1.24 8.06 21.81
C CYS A 49 -0.08 8.27 22.79
N THR A 50 1.09 7.73 22.47
CA THR A 50 2.29 7.82 23.32
C THR A 50 3.24 8.93 22.85
N ALA A 51 3.16 9.36 21.59
CA ALA A 51 3.95 10.47 21.07
C ALA A 51 3.21 11.20 19.93
N SER A 52 3.36 12.52 19.88
CA SER A 52 2.82 13.37 18.82
C SER A 52 3.77 14.54 18.61
N TRP A 53 4.23 14.74 17.39
CA TRP A 53 5.15 15.85 17.08
C TRP A 53 4.99 16.33 15.63
N LYS A 54 5.38 17.59 15.41
CA LYS A 54 5.45 18.16 14.07
C LYS A 54 6.72 17.67 13.39
N THR A 55 6.56 16.99 12.26
CA THR A 55 7.65 16.35 11.53
C THR A 55 8.19 17.20 10.38
N HIS A 56 7.29 17.84 9.66
CA HIS A 56 7.55 18.53 8.40
C HIS A 56 6.89 19.90 8.35
N SER A 57 7.23 20.69 7.31
CA SER A 57 6.60 21.98 7.01
C SER A 57 5.44 21.87 6.01
N GLY A 58 5.19 20.69 5.46
CA GLY A 58 4.10 20.36 4.55
C GLY A 58 3.36 19.09 4.99
N SER A 59 2.31 18.73 4.25
CA SER A 59 1.56 17.49 4.46
C SER A 59 2.48 16.28 4.49
N VAL A 60 2.27 15.38 5.46
CA VAL A 60 3.04 14.13 5.57
C VAL A 60 2.28 13.04 4.82
N TRP A 61 2.85 12.53 3.74
CA TRP A 61 2.19 11.59 2.84
C TRP A 61 2.28 10.13 3.29
N ARG A 62 3.45 9.74 3.82
CA ARG A 62 3.72 8.35 4.22
C ARG A 62 4.54 8.29 5.49
N VAL A 63 4.34 7.20 6.22
CA VAL A 63 5.12 6.82 7.38
C VAL A 63 5.42 5.32 7.31
N THR A 64 6.64 4.91 7.63
CA THR A 64 7.05 3.51 7.60
C THR A 64 7.99 3.19 8.75
N TRP A 65 7.91 1.96 9.27
CA TRP A 65 8.78 1.44 10.31
C TRP A 65 9.95 0.67 9.71
N ALA A 66 11.12 0.85 10.28
CA ALA A 66 12.25 -0.05 10.04
C ALA A 66 12.03 -1.40 10.73
N HIS A 67 12.77 -2.42 10.28
CA HIS A 67 12.77 -3.70 10.96
C HIS A 67 13.35 -3.54 12.39
N PRO A 68 12.80 -4.21 13.43
CA PRO A 68 13.17 -3.99 14.83
C PRO A 68 14.64 -4.32 15.15
N GLU A 69 15.36 -5.07 14.31
CA GLU A 69 16.80 -5.30 14.49
C GLU A 69 17.62 -4.01 14.37
N PHE A 70 17.09 -2.96 13.71
CA PHE A 70 17.71 -1.64 13.58
C PHE A 70 17.24 -0.65 14.67
N GLY A 71 16.53 -1.15 15.68
CA GLY A 71 15.94 -0.34 16.74
C GLY A 71 14.55 0.19 16.37
N GLN A 72 14.10 1.17 17.15
CA GLN A 72 12.80 1.81 16.92
C GLN A 72 12.98 3.03 16.03
N VAL A 73 12.88 2.79 14.73
CA VAL A 73 13.16 3.77 13.69
C VAL A 73 11.92 3.93 12.80
N LEU A 74 11.56 5.18 12.52
CA LEU A 74 10.53 5.59 11.59
C LEU A 74 11.14 6.41 10.45
N ALA A 75 10.58 6.29 9.26
CA ALA A 75 10.82 7.23 8.18
C ALA A 75 9.50 7.86 7.74
N THR A 76 9.55 9.13 7.38
CA THR A 76 8.42 9.94 6.91
C THR A 76 8.78 10.65 5.62
N CYS A 77 7.80 10.92 4.75
CA CYS A 77 7.99 11.76 3.58
C CYS A 77 6.89 12.80 3.44
N SER A 78 7.19 13.91 2.79
CA SER A 78 6.30 15.06 2.79
C SER A 78 6.26 15.80 1.46
N PHE A 79 5.19 16.59 1.32
CA PHE A 79 5.04 17.62 0.29
C PHE A 79 6.16 18.67 0.34
N ASP A 80 6.79 18.89 1.50
CA ASP A 80 7.90 19.82 1.68
C ASP A 80 9.21 19.40 0.97
N ARG A 81 9.16 18.36 0.14
CA ARG A 81 10.27 17.82 -0.67
C ARG A 81 11.33 17.08 0.14
N THR A 82 11.04 16.76 1.38
CA THR A 82 11.99 16.05 2.25
C THR A 82 11.45 14.70 2.70
N ALA A 83 12.35 13.78 2.98
CA ALA A 83 12.11 12.62 3.82
C ALA A 83 12.94 12.75 5.10
N ALA A 84 12.43 12.24 6.20
CA ALA A 84 13.11 12.34 7.49
C ALA A 84 13.15 10.98 8.18
N VAL A 85 14.24 10.71 8.89
CA VAL A 85 14.42 9.52 9.70
C VAL A 85 14.39 9.92 11.18
N TRP A 86 13.60 9.18 11.95
CA TRP A 86 13.31 9.41 13.36
C TRP A 86 13.65 8.17 14.16
N GLU A 87 14.26 8.35 15.30
CA GLU A 87 14.60 7.27 16.23
C GLU A 87 14.03 7.57 17.61
N LYS A 88 13.45 6.55 18.25
CA LYS A 88 12.94 6.67 19.61
C LYS A 88 14.10 6.68 20.59
N GLU A 89 14.17 7.68 21.45
CA GLU A 89 15.17 7.74 22.51
C GLU A 89 14.94 6.64 23.55
N ALA A 90 16.03 5.97 23.94
CA ALA A 90 15.95 4.87 24.89
C ALA A 90 15.39 5.34 26.25
N GLY A 91 14.36 4.64 26.77
CA GLY A 91 13.74 4.95 28.06
C GLY A 91 12.78 6.13 28.06
N GLN A 92 12.57 6.80 26.92
CA GLN A 92 11.66 7.94 26.79
C GLN A 92 10.63 7.71 25.67
N ASN A 93 9.50 8.43 25.74
CA ASN A 93 8.52 8.50 24.63
C ASN A 93 8.81 9.68 23.69
N HIS A 94 10.08 10.00 23.52
CA HIS A 94 10.54 11.08 22.68
C HIS A 94 11.19 10.55 21.38
N TRP A 95 10.83 11.16 20.25
CA TRP A 95 11.34 10.82 18.94
C TRP A 95 12.31 11.90 18.47
N LEU A 96 13.54 11.51 18.21
CA LEU A 96 14.60 12.40 17.74
C LEU A 96 14.71 12.31 16.23
N LYS A 97 14.77 13.47 15.58
CA LYS A 97 15.10 13.54 14.17
C LYS A 97 16.59 13.27 13.99
N ARG A 98 16.91 12.16 13.34
CA ARG A 98 18.31 11.78 13.08
C ARG A 98 18.83 12.42 11.82
N THR A 99 18.02 12.44 10.76
CA THR A 99 18.41 13.08 9.50
C THR A 99 17.23 13.62 8.71
N SER A 100 17.50 14.52 7.78
CA SER A 100 16.60 14.95 6.72
C SER A 100 17.26 14.72 5.38
N LEU A 101 16.59 13.98 4.49
CA LEU A 101 17.00 13.71 3.12
C LEU A 101 16.37 14.79 2.24
N VAL A 102 17.21 15.67 1.68
CA VAL A 102 16.77 16.92 1.00
C VAL A 102 17.09 16.91 -0.49
N ASP A 103 17.50 15.76 -1.05
CA ASP A 103 17.96 15.66 -2.43
C ASP A 103 16.82 15.80 -3.46
N SER A 104 15.56 15.71 -3.01
CA SER A 104 14.41 15.82 -3.93
C SER A 104 14.10 17.26 -4.27
N ARG A 105 13.87 17.53 -5.56
CA ARG A 105 13.45 18.85 -6.07
C ARG A 105 11.95 19.08 -6.00
N THR A 106 11.18 17.99 -5.94
CA THR A 106 9.72 17.98 -5.87
C THR A 106 9.24 17.24 -4.62
N SER A 107 7.93 17.22 -4.37
CA SER A 107 7.36 16.50 -3.23
C SER A 107 7.79 15.03 -3.23
N VAL A 108 8.17 14.52 -2.06
CA VAL A 108 8.45 13.10 -1.86
C VAL A 108 7.11 12.40 -1.60
N THR A 109 6.74 11.49 -2.48
CA THR A 109 5.41 10.89 -2.54
C THR A 109 5.31 9.58 -1.75
N ASP A 110 6.41 8.83 -1.68
CA ASP A 110 6.45 7.58 -0.92
C ASP A 110 7.85 7.34 -0.32
N VAL A 111 7.88 6.57 0.77
CA VAL A 111 9.10 6.17 1.47
C VAL A 111 8.94 4.75 2.02
N LYS A 112 9.90 3.86 1.75
CA LYS A 112 9.88 2.46 2.19
C LYS A 112 11.26 1.98 2.58
N PHE A 113 11.38 1.37 3.77
CA PHE A 113 12.58 0.64 4.12
C PHE A 113 12.73 -0.62 3.26
N ALA A 114 13.95 -0.92 2.89
CA ALA A 114 14.28 -2.17 2.21
C ALA A 114 14.08 -3.38 3.15
N PRO A 115 13.92 -4.58 2.60
CA PRO A 115 13.93 -5.81 3.39
C PRO A 115 15.22 -5.93 4.20
N LYS A 116 15.14 -6.35 5.46
CA LYS A 116 16.23 -6.35 6.42
C LYS A 116 17.54 -7.01 5.95
N HIS A 117 17.45 -8.02 5.09
CA HIS A 117 18.63 -8.71 4.57
C HIS A 117 19.49 -7.86 3.63
N MET A 118 18.99 -6.71 3.19
CA MET A 118 19.72 -5.73 2.38
C MET A 118 20.43 -4.67 3.24
N GLY A 119 20.35 -4.77 4.57
CA GLY A 119 20.83 -3.74 5.49
C GLY A 119 19.78 -2.64 5.70
N LEU A 120 20.20 -1.57 6.39
CA LEU A 120 19.32 -0.43 6.66
C LEU A 120 19.36 0.54 5.47
N GLN A 121 18.55 0.22 4.49
CA GLN A 121 18.35 1.04 3.29
C GLN A 121 16.95 1.62 3.24
N LEU A 122 16.81 2.79 2.63
CA LEU A 122 15.56 3.52 2.49
C LEU A 122 15.39 3.96 1.03
N ALA A 123 14.29 3.58 0.40
CA ALA A 123 13.93 4.11 -0.90
C ALA A 123 12.89 5.24 -0.75
N THR A 124 13.07 6.30 -1.51
CA THR A 124 12.11 7.40 -1.65
C THR A 124 11.71 7.53 -3.11
N SER A 125 10.45 7.87 -3.36
CA SER A 125 9.97 8.29 -4.67
C SER A 125 9.52 9.74 -4.64
N SER A 126 9.62 10.42 -5.77
CA SER A 126 9.22 11.82 -5.89
C SER A 126 8.37 12.08 -7.12
N ALA A 127 7.61 13.17 -7.09
CA ALA A 127 6.66 13.52 -8.14
C ALA A 127 7.32 13.81 -9.50
N ASP A 128 8.64 14.09 -9.52
CA ASP A 128 9.43 14.25 -10.75
C ASP A 128 9.85 12.90 -11.39
N GLY A 129 9.43 11.78 -10.80
CA GLY A 129 9.72 10.45 -11.32
C GLY A 129 11.10 9.92 -10.95
N ILE A 130 11.74 10.46 -9.93
CA ILE A 130 13.05 10.00 -9.48
C ILE A 130 12.88 9.12 -8.24
N ILE A 131 13.48 7.94 -8.27
CA ILE A 131 13.63 7.06 -7.11
C ILE A 131 15.07 7.19 -6.62
N ARG A 132 15.21 7.41 -5.29
CA ARG A 132 16.49 7.49 -4.59
C ARG A 132 16.58 6.42 -3.54
N ILE A 133 17.74 5.79 -3.45
CA ILE A 133 18.03 4.75 -2.47
C ILE A 133 19.16 5.23 -1.60
N TYR A 134 18.89 5.34 -0.32
CA TYR A 134 19.82 5.75 0.71
C TYR A 134 20.19 4.56 1.58
N GLU A 135 21.38 4.59 2.13
CA GLU A 135 21.87 3.60 3.08
C GLU A 135 22.44 4.30 4.31
N ALA A 136 22.13 3.76 5.49
CA ALA A 136 22.75 4.21 6.72
C ALA A 136 24.22 3.77 6.73
N VAL A 137 25.14 4.75 6.82
CA VAL A 137 26.58 4.48 6.85
C VAL A 137 26.96 3.68 8.10
N ASP A 138 26.28 3.98 9.20
CA ASP A 138 26.42 3.28 10.48
C ASP A 138 25.06 3.09 11.10
N VAL A 139 24.67 1.83 11.33
CA VAL A 139 23.39 1.47 11.95
C VAL A 139 23.29 1.88 13.42
N MET A 140 24.41 2.16 14.06
CA MET A 140 24.46 2.68 15.43
C MET A 140 24.39 4.21 15.50
N ASN A 141 24.59 4.89 14.36
CA ASN A 141 24.50 6.33 14.25
C ASN A 141 23.68 6.73 13.01
N LEU A 142 22.39 6.87 13.19
CA LEU A 142 21.43 7.18 12.12
C LEU A 142 21.46 8.62 11.63
N SER A 143 22.46 9.41 12.04
CA SER A 143 22.61 10.80 11.54
C SER A 143 23.22 10.86 10.14
N ASN A 144 23.92 9.79 9.71
CA ASN A 144 24.62 9.73 8.45
C ASN A 144 23.99 8.74 7.49
N TRP A 145 23.39 9.26 6.43
CA TRP A 145 22.85 8.49 5.33
C TRP A 145 23.54 8.90 4.04
N SER A 146 23.90 7.94 3.21
CA SER A 146 24.50 8.16 1.90
C SER A 146 23.53 7.82 0.79
N LEU A 147 23.43 8.67 -0.22
CA LEU A 147 22.71 8.37 -1.46
C LEU A 147 23.51 7.34 -2.25
N GLN A 148 23.02 6.11 -2.34
CA GLN A 148 23.68 5.01 -3.05
C GLN A 148 23.31 5.00 -4.53
N HIS A 149 22.00 5.16 -4.80
CA HIS A 149 21.47 5.09 -6.16
C HIS A 149 20.39 6.15 -6.39
N GLU A 150 20.39 6.69 -7.59
CA GLU A 150 19.33 7.53 -8.12
C GLU A 150 19.02 7.08 -9.55
N PHE A 151 17.74 6.93 -9.87
CA PHE A 151 17.31 6.60 -11.24
C PHE A 151 15.95 7.21 -11.58
N ASN A 152 15.78 7.55 -12.87
CA ASN A 152 14.58 8.21 -13.37
C ASN A 152 13.62 7.18 -13.99
N CYS A 153 12.37 7.21 -13.55
CA CYS A 153 11.30 6.34 -14.07
C CYS A 153 10.60 6.93 -15.31
N HIS A 154 10.94 8.16 -15.70
CA HIS A 154 10.35 8.91 -16.83
C HIS A 154 8.82 9.07 -16.71
N MET A 155 8.30 9.14 -15.52
CA MET A 155 6.90 9.46 -15.16
C MET A 155 6.85 9.76 -13.67
N GLY A 156 5.91 10.61 -13.24
CA GLY A 156 5.72 10.91 -11.82
C GLY A 156 5.49 9.63 -11.01
N CYS A 157 6.17 9.49 -9.87
CA CYS A 157 5.98 8.36 -8.99
C CYS A 157 5.00 8.72 -7.88
N SER A 158 3.96 7.90 -7.66
CA SER A 158 3.00 8.04 -6.55
C SER A 158 3.28 7.09 -5.40
N CYS A 159 3.79 5.92 -5.70
CA CYS A 159 4.01 4.85 -4.74
C CYS A 159 5.14 3.92 -5.19
N LEU A 160 5.76 3.24 -4.22
CA LEU A 160 6.80 2.25 -4.46
C LEU A 160 6.71 1.09 -3.47
N THR A 161 7.27 -0.06 -3.85
CA THR A 161 7.35 -1.24 -2.98
C THR A 161 8.60 -2.07 -3.29
N TRP A 162 9.22 -2.61 -2.23
CA TRP A 162 10.30 -3.57 -2.34
C TRP A 162 9.78 -5.00 -2.43
N ASN A 163 10.44 -5.82 -3.24
CA ASN A 163 10.24 -7.26 -3.18
C ASN A 163 11.01 -7.84 -1.98
N THR A 164 10.35 -8.67 -1.19
CA THR A 164 10.92 -9.25 0.05
C THR A 164 11.70 -10.55 -0.17
N SER A 165 11.83 -11.01 -1.42
CA SER A 165 12.54 -12.26 -1.73
C SER A 165 14.04 -12.14 -1.46
N ARG A 166 14.62 -13.19 -0.85
CA ARG A 166 16.07 -13.31 -0.64
C ARG A 166 16.77 -14.10 -1.74
N VAL A 167 16.00 -14.76 -2.60
CA VAL A 167 16.51 -15.68 -3.62
C VAL A 167 16.80 -14.95 -4.94
N HIS A 168 16.08 -13.87 -5.18
CA HIS A 168 16.18 -13.08 -6.41
C HIS A 168 16.90 -11.76 -6.13
N PRO A 169 17.51 -11.15 -7.16
CA PRO A 169 18.08 -9.82 -7.03
C PRO A 169 17.08 -8.80 -6.47
N PRO A 170 17.54 -7.73 -5.82
CA PRO A 170 16.69 -6.68 -5.33
C PRO A 170 15.76 -6.14 -6.44
N LEU A 171 14.47 -6.09 -6.17
CA LEU A 171 13.43 -5.69 -7.11
C LEU A 171 12.53 -4.64 -6.45
N ILE A 172 12.30 -3.55 -7.18
CA ILE A 172 11.36 -2.47 -6.82
C ILE A 172 10.26 -2.41 -7.87
N ALA A 173 9.02 -2.31 -7.42
CA ALA A 173 7.92 -1.88 -8.27
C ALA A 173 7.53 -0.45 -7.91
N MET A 174 7.21 0.35 -8.92
CA MET A 174 6.71 1.71 -8.77
C MET A 174 5.40 1.89 -9.52
N GLY A 175 4.53 2.74 -8.98
CA GLY A 175 3.28 3.19 -9.59
C GLY A 175 3.30 4.68 -9.89
N SER A 176 2.45 5.08 -10.84
CA SER A 176 2.23 6.49 -11.22
C SER A 176 0.76 6.84 -11.14
N ASP A 177 0.46 7.98 -10.52
CA ASP A 177 -0.88 8.55 -10.43
C ASP A 177 -1.21 9.52 -11.59
N ASP A 178 -0.38 9.56 -12.61
CA ASP A 178 -0.63 10.36 -13.81
C ASP A 178 -1.95 9.91 -14.48
N PRO A 179 -2.96 10.78 -14.58
CA PRO A 179 -4.25 10.41 -15.13
C PRO A 179 -4.25 10.25 -16.67
N ASN A 180 -3.13 10.61 -17.34
CA ASN A 180 -3.05 10.54 -18.79
C ASN A 180 -2.89 9.07 -19.27
N PRO A 181 -3.92 8.44 -19.87
CA PRO A 181 -3.83 7.07 -20.34
C PRO A 181 -2.84 6.89 -21.49
N SER A 182 -2.54 7.95 -22.24
CA SER A 182 -1.57 7.94 -23.34
C SER A 182 -0.10 7.91 -22.86
N GLY A 183 0.14 8.09 -21.56
CA GLY A 183 1.48 8.11 -20.95
C GLY A 183 2.15 6.74 -20.85
N GLY A 184 1.51 5.67 -21.36
CA GLY A 184 2.02 4.30 -21.30
C GLY A 184 1.74 3.61 -19.96
N PRO A 185 2.36 2.44 -19.71
CA PRO A 185 2.15 1.65 -18.51
C PRO A 185 2.44 2.41 -17.22
N LYS A 186 1.49 2.41 -16.29
CA LYS A 186 1.58 3.14 -15.01
C LYS A 186 2.34 2.38 -13.93
N VAL A 187 2.63 1.11 -14.14
CA VAL A 187 3.45 0.29 -13.24
C VAL A 187 4.71 -0.18 -13.95
N LYS A 188 5.87 0.06 -13.34
CA LYS A 188 7.18 -0.36 -13.83
C LYS A 188 7.95 -1.10 -12.74
N LEU A 189 8.74 -2.09 -13.16
CA LEU A 189 9.57 -2.93 -12.31
C LEU A 189 11.04 -2.65 -12.63
N TYR A 190 11.82 -2.46 -11.56
CA TYR A 190 13.26 -2.20 -11.64
C TYR A 190 14.01 -3.23 -10.81
N GLU A 191 15.05 -3.82 -11.38
CA GLU A 191 15.90 -4.79 -10.74
C GLU A 191 17.32 -4.27 -10.63
N TYR A 192 17.96 -4.53 -9.52
CA TYR A 192 19.36 -4.18 -9.32
C TYR A 192 20.28 -5.20 -10.00
N SER A 193 21.20 -4.71 -10.81
CA SER A 193 22.24 -5.51 -11.44
C SER A 193 23.56 -5.32 -10.69
N GLU A 194 24.01 -6.38 -10.02
CA GLU A 194 25.31 -6.35 -9.32
C GLU A 194 26.48 -6.14 -10.30
N VAL A 195 26.40 -6.71 -11.50
CA VAL A 195 27.44 -6.57 -12.53
C VAL A 195 27.56 -5.13 -13.00
N GLN A 196 26.43 -4.45 -13.20
CA GLN A 196 26.42 -3.07 -13.70
C GLN A 196 26.36 -2.05 -12.54
N ARG A 197 26.13 -2.50 -11.32
CA ARG A 197 25.93 -1.66 -10.11
C ARG A 197 24.87 -0.58 -10.31
N LYS A 198 23.80 -0.92 -11.02
CA LYS A 198 22.71 0.03 -11.30
C LYS A 198 21.35 -0.68 -11.35
N TRP A 199 20.31 0.12 -11.16
CA TRP A 199 18.93 -0.29 -11.33
C TRP A 199 18.52 -0.23 -12.80
N ASN A 200 18.00 -1.32 -13.31
CA ASN A 200 17.55 -1.43 -14.70
C ASN A 200 16.04 -1.70 -14.71
N LYS A 201 15.33 -1.01 -15.58
CA LYS A 201 13.93 -1.35 -15.86
C LYS A 201 13.90 -2.75 -16.49
N VAL A 202 13.14 -3.65 -15.90
CA VAL A 202 13.02 -5.03 -16.38
C VAL A 202 11.66 -5.32 -16.97
N GLU A 203 10.58 -4.69 -16.46
CA GLU A 203 9.23 -4.95 -16.95
C GLU A 203 8.36 -3.70 -16.79
N ALA A 204 7.22 -3.68 -17.50
CA ALA A 204 6.16 -2.72 -17.37
C ALA A 204 4.80 -3.41 -17.54
N LEU A 205 3.86 -3.14 -16.64
CA LEU A 205 2.55 -3.77 -16.66
C LEU A 205 1.61 -2.96 -17.56
N SER A 206 1.53 -3.31 -18.85
CA SER A 206 0.75 -2.59 -19.86
C SER A 206 -0.76 -2.65 -19.64
N VAL A 207 -1.23 -3.60 -18.83
CA VAL A 207 -2.66 -3.74 -18.48
C VAL A 207 -3.15 -2.60 -17.59
N VAL A 208 -2.24 -2.00 -16.78
CA VAL A 208 -2.59 -0.90 -15.86
C VAL A 208 -2.33 0.43 -16.57
N SER A 209 -3.39 1.05 -17.07
CA SER A 209 -3.37 2.34 -17.79
C SER A 209 -3.87 3.51 -16.93
N ASP A 210 -4.66 3.22 -15.90
CA ASP A 210 -5.24 4.20 -14.99
C ASP A 210 -4.27 4.58 -13.86
N ALA A 211 -4.55 5.72 -13.22
CA ALA A 211 -3.77 6.23 -12.10
C ALA A 211 -3.60 5.16 -10.99
N VAL A 212 -2.38 4.96 -10.54
CA VAL A 212 -2.03 4.02 -9.47
C VAL A 212 -1.83 4.79 -8.17
N HIS A 213 -2.59 4.42 -7.14
CA HIS A 213 -2.57 5.08 -5.83
C HIS A 213 -1.73 4.35 -4.80
N ASP A 214 -1.63 3.03 -4.92
CA ASP A 214 -0.80 2.21 -4.04
C ASP A 214 -0.36 0.92 -4.73
N ILE A 215 0.78 0.39 -4.29
CA ILE A 215 1.36 -0.83 -4.84
C ILE A 215 2.09 -1.58 -3.74
N GLN A 216 1.91 -2.91 -3.66
CA GLN A 216 2.58 -3.69 -2.65
C GLN A 216 2.91 -5.11 -3.11
N PHE A 217 4.18 -5.51 -2.96
CA PHE A 217 4.56 -6.92 -3.05
C PHE A 217 4.06 -7.69 -1.84
N ALA A 218 3.52 -8.87 -2.07
CA ALA A 218 3.22 -9.81 -0.99
C ALA A 218 4.52 -10.33 -0.37
N PRO A 219 4.59 -10.44 0.97
CA PRO A 219 5.67 -11.16 1.61
C PRO A 219 5.83 -12.56 0.99
N ASN A 220 7.05 -12.92 0.58
CA ASN A 220 7.30 -14.18 -0.10
C ASN A 220 7.77 -15.24 0.90
N VAL A 221 6.84 -16.06 1.37
CA VAL A 221 7.11 -17.18 2.28
C VAL A 221 6.98 -18.49 1.50
N GLY A 222 8.09 -18.95 0.91
CA GLY A 222 8.18 -20.26 0.26
C GLY A 222 7.51 -20.40 -1.12
N ARG A 223 7.10 -19.28 -1.77
CA ARG A 223 6.55 -19.31 -3.13
C ARG A 223 7.67 -19.17 -4.17
N SER A 224 7.52 -19.87 -5.28
CA SER A 224 8.43 -19.78 -6.45
C SER A 224 8.10 -18.59 -7.38
N TYR A 225 7.12 -17.77 -7.02
CA TYR A 225 6.67 -16.60 -7.77
C TYR A 225 6.36 -15.45 -6.80
N HIS A 226 6.39 -14.24 -7.30
CA HIS A 226 6.01 -13.05 -6.54
C HIS A 226 4.56 -12.67 -6.81
N LEU A 227 3.87 -12.16 -5.81
CA LEU A 227 2.57 -11.53 -5.97
C LEU A 227 2.71 -10.02 -5.78
N LEU A 228 2.08 -9.27 -6.67
CA LEU A 228 2.05 -7.82 -6.65
C LEU A 228 0.59 -7.37 -6.69
N ALA A 229 0.15 -6.62 -5.68
CA ALA A 229 -1.13 -5.95 -5.68
C ALA A 229 -0.97 -4.50 -6.14
N VAL A 230 -1.91 -4.02 -6.94
CA VAL A 230 -1.93 -2.66 -7.48
C VAL A 230 -3.31 -2.07 -7.24
N ALA A 231 -3.36 -0.93 -6.54
CA ALA A 231 -4.55 -0.13 -6.31
C ALA A 231 -4.64 0.97 -7.37
N SER A 232 -5.68 0.92 -8.18
CA SER A 232 -5.96 1.86 -9.26
C SER A 232 -7.48 2.14 -9.28
N LYS A 233 -8.06 2.41 -10.44
CA LYS A 233 -9.51 2.36 -10.62
C LYS A 233 -10.06 1.00 -10.20
N GLU A 234 -9.33 -0.03 -10.53
CA GLU A 234 -9.59 -1.43 -10.17
C GLU A 234 -8.49 -1.96 -9.25
N LEU A 235 -8.78 -3.06 -8.56
CA LEU A 235 -7.79 -3.82 -7.83
C LEU A 235 -7.19 -4.89 -8.74
N TYR A 236 -5.88 -4.82 -8.98
CA TYR A 236 -5.16 -5.84 -9.74
C TYR A 236 -4.27 -6.68 -8.83
N ILE A 237 -4.19 -7.97 -9.13
CA ILE A 237 -3.24 -8.89 -8.52
C ILE A 237 -2.46 -9.58 -9.65
N PHE A 238 -1.14 -9.39 -9.65
CA PHE A 238 -0.23 -10.00 -10.61
C PHE A 238 0.60 -11.08 -9.95
N SER A 239 0.81 -12.18 -10.67
CA SER A 239 1.80 -13.21 -10.36
C SER A 239 2.98 -13.04 -11.30
N LEU A 240 4.17 -12.87 -10.74
CA LEU A 240 5.43 -12.70 -11.46
C LEU A 240 6.31 -13.91 -11.17
N LYS A 241 6.44 -14.80 -12.13
CA LYS A 241 7.26 -16.01 -12.02
C LYS A 241 8.57 -15.78 -12.76
N PRO A 242 9.72 -15.83 -12.07
CA PRO A 242 11.01 -15.69 -12.73
C PRO A 242 11.22 -16.80 -13.76
N TYR A 243 11.65 -16.44 -14.97
CA TYR A 243 12.05 -17.43 -15.94
C TYR A 243 13.31 -18.15 -15.47
N ARG A 244 13.38 -19.45 -15.72
CA ARG A 244 14.63 -20.19 -15.57
C ARG A 244 15.62 -19.68 -16.62
N LYS A 245 16.92 -19.66 -16.28
CA LYS A 245 18.00 -19.20 -17.18
C LYS A 245 18.22 -20.09 -18.42
N ASP A 246 17.20 -20.81 -18.86
CA ASP A 246 17.29 -21.67 -20.03
C ASP A 246 16.87 -20.87 -21.27
N PRO A 247 17.77 -20.63 -22.25
CA PRO A 247 17.47 -19.88 -23.45
C PRO A 247 16.31 -20.45 -24.28
N ALA A 248 16.06 -21.74 -24.19
CA ALA A 248 14.95 -22.39 -24.90
C ALA A 248 13.58 -22.07 -24.29
N SER A 249 13.52 -21.70 -23.02
CA SER A 249 12.27 -21.40 -22.31
C SER A 249 11.85 -19.93 -22.41
N ASN A 250 12.71 -19.04 -22.94
CA ASN A 250 12.46 -17.60 -23.00
C ASN A 250 13.00 -16.94 -24.26
N PRO A 251 12.37 -17.15 -25.42
CA PRO A 251 12.83 -16.59 -26.69
C PRO A 251 12.76 -15.06 -26.76
N GLN A 252 12.02 -14.40 -25.86
CA GLN A 252 11.85 -12.95 -25.82
C GLN A 252 12.82 -12.24 -24.86
N GLY A 253 13.61 -12.99 -24.07
CA GLY A 253 14.54 -12.41 -23.09
C GLY A 253 13.89 -11.72 -21.89
N ASN A 254 12.58 -11.91 -21.67
CA ASN A 254 11.86 -11.37 -20.53
C ASN A 254 12.36 -12.02 -19.23
N LYS A 255 12.41 -11.26 -18.11
CA LYS A 255 12.86 -11.81 -16.84
C LYS A 255 11.75 -12.55 -16.08
N PHE A 256 10.50 -12.16 -16.29
CA PHE A 256 9.35 -12.71 -15.59
C PHE A 256 8.27 -13.16 -16.59
N GLU A 257 7.67 -14.31 -16.28
CA GLU A 257 6.35 -14.67 -16.79
C GLU A 257 5.32 -13.93 -15.91
N ILE A 258 4.66 -12.93 -16.49
CA ILE A 258 3.67 -12.11 -15.79
C ILE A 258 2.28 -12.63 -16.13
N ARG A 259 1.54 -12.98 -15.08
CA ARG A 259 0.15 -13.41 -15.20
C ARG A 259 -0.73 -12.53 -14.32
N GLN A 260 -1.81 -12.01 -14.87
CA GLN A 260 -2.88 -11.37 -14.10
C GLN A 260 -3.64 -12.46 -13.34
N ALA A 261 -3.43 -12.52 -12.03
CA ALA A 261 -4.07 -13.50 -11.15
C ALA A 261 -5.47 -13.06 -10.70
N GLY A 262 -5.75 -11.76 -10.74
CA GLY A 262 -7.06 -11.18 -10.43
C GLY A 262 -7.17 -9.73 -10.90
N MET A 263 -8.39 -9.33 -11.24
CA MET A 263 -8.79 -7.96 -11.52
C MET A 263 -10.21 -7.80 -10.96
N PHE A 264 -10.44 -6.80 -10.15
CA PHE A 264 -11.68 -6.63 -9.43
C PHE A 264 -12.13 -5.18 -9.46
N ASP A 265 -13.26 -4.95 -10.13
CA ASP A 265 -14.00 -3.68 -10.16
C ASP A 265 -15.12 -3.73 -9.12
N CYS A 266 -14.75 -3.88 -7.86
CA CYS A 266 -15.71 -4.11 -6.77
C CYS A 266 -15.90 -2.94 -5.84
N HIS A 267 -15.03 -1.92 -5.93
CA HIS A 267 -15.18 -0.70 -5.16
C HIS A 267 -16.09 0.33 -5.85
N ASP A 268 -16.55 0.07 -7.10
CA ASP A 268 -17.30 1.02 -7.94
C ASP A 268 -16.69 2.44 -7.95
N SER A 269 -15.44 2.54 -7.53
CA SER A 269 -14.68 3.76 -7.31
C SER A 269 -13.19 3.46 -7.23
N GLN A 270 -12.37 4.49 -7.03
CA GLN A 270 -10.92 4.33 -6.92
C GLN A 270 -10.52 3.53 -5.68
N VAL A 271 -9.59 2.59 -5.86
CA VAL A 271 -8.91 1.87 -4.78
C VAL A 271 -7.73 2.70 -4.30
N TRP A 272 -7.69 3.04 -3.01
CA TRP A 272 -6.67 3.93 -2.47
C TRP A 272 -5.48 3.21 -1.84
N ARG A 273 -5.72 2.09 -1.14
CA ARG A 273 -4.68 1.36 -0.41
C ARG A 273 -4.83 -0.14 -0.57
N VAL A 274 -3.70 -0.81 -0.58
CA VAL A 274 -3.59 -2.27 -0.53
C VAL A 274 -2.58 -2.68 0.54
N SER A 275 -2.89 -3.75 1.26
CA SER A 275 -2.01 -4.29 2.28
C SER A 275 -2.10 -5.80 2.36
N TRP A 276 -0.95 -6.45 2.46
CA TRP A 276 -0.85 -7.90 2.65
C TRP A 276 -0.70 -8.26 4.12
N ASN A 277 -1.23 -9.41 4.49
CA ASN A 277 -0.88 -10.02 5.78
C ASN A 277 0.58 -10.52 5.77
N VAL A 278 1.13 -10.83 6.95
CA VAL A 278 2.55 -11.17 7.17
C VAL A 278 3.03 -12.36 6.32
N ILE A 279 2.14 -13.29 5.96
CA ILE A 279 2.46 -14.47 5.14
C ILE A 279 2.06 -14.30 3.66
N GLY A 280 1.52 -13.15 3.27
CA GLY A 280 1.14 -12.85 1.88
C GLY A 280 0.02 -13.71 1.31
N THR A 281 -0.90 -14.21 2.15
CA THR A 281 -2.04 -15.07 1.74
C THR A 281 -3.37 -14.34 1.73
N ILE A 282 -3.47 -13.21 2.44
CA ILE A 282 -4.64 -12.35 2.49
C ILE A 282 -4.22 -10.97 2.06
N LEU A 283 -4.97 -10.40 1.13
CA LEU A 283 -4.86 -9.02 0.70
C LEU A 283 -6.05 -8.24 1.26
N VAL A 284 -5.80 -7.00 1.65
CA VAL A 284 -6.83 -6.03 2.03
C VAL A 284 -6.77 -4.87 1.07
N SER A 285 -7.91 -4.39 0.60
CA SER A 285 -8.03 -3.16 -0.20
C SER A 285 -9.00 -2.20 0.46
N SER A 286 -8.76 -0.90 0.32
CA SER A 286 -9.70 0.15 0.71
C SER A 286 -9.93 1.11 -0.45
N GLY A 287 -11.17 1.52 -0.65
CA GLY A 287 -11.59 2.37 -1.76
C GLY A 287 -12.29 3.65 -1.33
N ALA A 288 -12.59 4.51 -2.32
CA ALA A 288 -13.33 5.74 -2.12
C ALA A 288 -14.82 5.49 -1.77
N ASP A 289 -15.30 4.26 -1.93
CA ASP A 289 -16.63 3.80 -1.48
C ASP A 289 -16.74 3.69 0.06
N GLY A 290 -15.65 3.98 0.79
CA GLY A 290 -15.59 3.86 2.24
C GLY A 290 -15.58 2.42 2.74
N CYS A 291 -15.36 1.43 1.86
CA CYS A 291 -15.32 0.03 2.21
C CYS A 291 -13.89 -0.52 2.26
N VAL A 292 -13.69 -1.47 3.16
CA VAL A 292 -12.47 -2.29 3.24
C VAL A 292 -12.84 -3.72 2.88
N ARG A 293 -12.17 -4.27 1.85
CA ARG A 293 -12.40 -5.63 1.39
C ARG A 293 -11.19 -6.51 1.62
N MET A 294 -11.46 -7.77 2.00
CA MET A 294 -10.43 -8.80 2.20
C MET A 294 -10.52 -9.86 1.11
N TRP A 295 -9.36 -10.21 0.58
CA TRP A 295 -9.23 -11.11 -0.56
C TRP A 295 -8.35 -12.29 -0.19
N LYS A 296 -8.75 -13.46 -0.63
CA LYS A 296 -7.99 -14.70 -0.46
C LYS A 296 -8.08 -15.56 -1.71
N ALA A 297 -6.97 -16.19 -2.08
CA ALA A 297 -6.94 -17.18 -3.14
C ALA A 297 -7.39 -18.56 -2.60
N ASN A 298 -8.10 -19.31 -3.44
CA ASN A 298 -8.31 -20.73 -3.22
C ASN A 298 -7.07 -21.55 -3.65
N TYR A 299 -7.13 -22.87 -3.51
CA TYR A 299 -6.01 -23.77 -3.88
C TYR A 299 -5.68 -23.77 -5.40
N LEU A 300 -6.61 -23.31 -6.25
CA LEU A 300 -6.42 -23.14 -7.70
C LEU A 300 -5.82 -21.77 -8.05
N GLY A 301 -5.56 -20.92 -7.07
CA GLY A 301 -5.06 -19.56 -7.30
C GLY A 301 -6.13 -18.54 -7.70
N ASN A 302 -7.41 -18.88 -7.61
CA ASN A 302 -8.52 -17.95 -7.89
C ASN A 302 -8.81 -17.10 -6.66
N TRP A 303 -8.70 -15.79 -6.81
CA TRP A 303 -8.94 -14.81 -5.76
C TRP A 303 -10.43 -14.51 -5.60
N LYS A 304 -10.88 -14.38 -4.36
CA LYS A 304 -12.26 -14.01 -4.03
C LYS A 304 -12.28 -13.05 -2.83
N CYS A 305 -13.24 -12.14 -2.82
CA CYS A 305 -13.57 -11.36 -1.63
C CYS A 305 -14.17 -12.30 -0.58
N ILE A 306 -13.56 -12.31 0.60
CA ILE A 306 -13.99 -13.16 1.74
C ILE A 306 -14.68 -12.37 2.83
N SER A 307 -14.51 -11.05 2.85
CA SER A 307 -15.12 -10.14 3.83
C SER A 307 -15.15 -8.74 3.30
N GLU A 308 -16.18 -8.01 3.65
CA GLU A 308 -16.36 -6.59 3.40
C GLU A 308 -16.75 -5.90 4.71
N LEU A 309 -16.11 -4.76 5.00
CA LEU A 309 -16.38 -3.91 6.15
C LEU A 309 -16.57 -2.47 5.64
N LYS A 310 -17.64 -1.82 6.05
CA LYS A 310 -17.84 -0.39 5.82
C LYS A 310 -16.99 0.44 6.79
N GLY A 311 -16.71 1.69 6.45
CA GLY A 311 -15.91 2.58 7.28
C GLY A 311 -16.48 2.84 8.68
N ASP A 312 -17.79 2.64 8.87
CA ASP A 312 -18.47 2.67 10.16
C ASP A 312 -18.32 1.37 10.98
N GLY A 313 -17.63 0.37 10.44
CA GLY A 313 -17.42 -0.94 11.06
C GLY A 313 -18.57 -1.91 10.88
N THR A 314 -19.62 -1.56 10.15
CA THR A 314 -20.72 -2.49 9.85
C THR A 314 -20.30 -3.48 8.75
N PRO A 315 -20.79 -4.74 8.78
CA PRO A 315 -20.58 -5.68 7.69
C PRO A 315 -21.21 -5.16 6.40
N GLY A 316 -20.50 -5.28 5.27
CA GLY A 316 -21.06 -4.99 3.96
C GLY A 316 -22.11 -6.03 3.52
N GLU A 317 -22.94 -5.65 2.57
CA GLU A 317 -24.08 -6.48 2.10
C GLU A 317 -23.67 -7.80 1.43
N GLY A 318 -22.38 -7.96 1.05
CA GLY A 318 -21.84 -9.17 0.42
C GLY A 318 -21.82 -10.44 1.29
N HIS A 319 -22.05 -10.33 2.60
CA HIS A 319 -22.06 -11.49 3.50
C HIS A 319 -23.38 -12.29 3.53
N ALA A 320 -24.49 -11.74 3.07
CA ALA A 320 -25.78 -12.43 3.07
C ALA A 320 -25.89 -13.51 1.96
N ALA A 321 -25.12 -13.38 0.87
CA ALA A 321 -25.21 -14.28 -0.28
C ALA A 321 -24.38 -15.58 -0.15
N VAL A 322 -23.41 -15.66 0.78
CA VAL A 322 -22.54 -16.85 0.93
C VAL A 322 -23.08 -17.85 1.96
N ALA A 323 -23.99 -17.44 2.83
CA ALA A 323 -24.54 -18.32 3.86
C ALA A 323 -25.73 -19.19 3.39
N GLN A 324 -26.28 -18.92 2.20
CA GLN A 324 -27.48 -19.65 1.72
C GLN A 324 -27.23 -20.80 0.73
N ASN A 325 -26.00 -21.09 0.33
CA ASN A 325 -25.72 -22.13 -0.66
C ASN A 325 -25.15 -23.45 -0.11
N ASN A 326 -25.32 -23.74 1.20
CA ASN A 326 -24.96 -25.04 1.77
C ASN A 326 -26.16 -25.68 2.47
N GLN A 327 -27.26 -25.95 1.73
CA GLN A 327 -28.22 -26.99 2.10
C GLN A 327 -28.22 -28.08 1.04
N PRO A 328 -28.21 -29.37 1.45
CA PRO A 328 -28.30 -30.48 0.52
C PRO A 328 -29.70 -30.59 -0.08
N PRO A 329 -29.84 -31.09 -1.32
CA PRO A 329 -31.16 -31.22 -1.96
C PRO A 329 -31.91 -32.42 -1.37
N GLY A 330 -33.07 -32.15 -0.83
CA GLY A 330 -33.97 -33.23 -0.38
C GLY A 330 -35.30 -32.74 0.16
N THR A 331 -36.30 -33.01 -0.62
CA THR A 331 -37.75 -33.18 -0.39
C THR A 331 -38.68 -32.04 -0.76
N LEU A 332 -39.40 -32.32 -1.84
CA LEU A 332 -40.65 -31.70 -2.29
C LEU A 332 -41.77 -31.85 -1.25
N ALA A 333 -42.45 -30.73 -0.95
CA ALA A 333 -43.87 -30.79 -0.58
C ALA A 333 -44.56 -29.49 -0.97
N ALA A 334 -45.68 -29.66 -1.66
CA ALA A 334 -46.53 -28.64 -2.28
C ALA A 334 -47.49 -27.97 -1.29
N ASN A 335 -48.07 -26.88 -1.77
CA ASN A 335 -49.28 -26.14 -1.40
C ASN A 335 -49.01 -24.83 -0.66
N GLY A 336 -49.45 -23.68 -1.21
CA GLY A 336 -50.73 -23.24 -1.62
C GLY A 336 -50.97 -21.82 -1.18
N SER A 337 -51.17 -20.91 -2.14
CA SER A 337 -52.18 -19.84 -2.13
C SER A 337 -52.08 -18.58 -1.26
N MET A 338 -52.23 -17.44 -2.00
CA MET A 338 -52.90 -16.14 -1.69
C MET A 338 -52.18 -15.20 -0.71
N GLY A 339 -51.71 -14.05 -1.12
CA GLY A 339 -52.44 -12.88 -1.63
C GLY A 339 -52.40 -11.75 -0.61
N ALA A 340 -51.82 -10.61 -0.95
CA ALA A 340 -52.37 -9.28 -0.79
C ALA A 340 -51.30 -8.15 -0.90
N ASN A 341 -51.61 -7.21 -1.75
CA ASN A 341 -51.05 -5.87 -1.93
C ASN A 341 -50.94 -5.10 -0.60
N ASN A 342 -49.92 -4.27 -0.50
CA ASN A 342 -50.18 -2.85 -0.26
C ASN A 342 -48.94 -1.97 -0.53
N ASN A 343 -49.19 -0.97 -1.35
CA ASN A 343 -48.41 0.22 -1.61
C ASN A 343 -48.23 1.06 -0.33
N SER A 344 -47.04 1.63 -0.16
CA SER A 344 -46.94 3.04 0.25
C SER A 344 -45.52 3.58 -0.05
N SER A 345 -45.53 4.59 -0.89
CA SER A 345 -44.48 5.54 -1.21
C SER A 345 -44.09 6.36 0.03
N SER A 346 -42.77 6.56 0.24
CA SER A 346 -42.29 7.81 0.78
C SER A 346 -40.84 8.05 0.37
N SER A 347 -40.71 9.06 -0.46
CA SER A 347 -39.49 9.76 -0.84
C SER A 347 -38.83 10.40 0.39
N ASN A 348 -37.54 10.16 0.58
CA ASN A 348 -36.70 11.12 1.29
C ASN A 348 -35.31 11.18 0.63
N ALA A 349 -35.07 12.37 0.09
CA ALA A 349 -33.82 12.78 -0.53
C ALA A 349 -32.71 12.83 0.53
N ILE A 350 -31.63 12.10 0.31
CA ILE A 350 -30.38 12.31 1.03
C ILE A 350 -29.49 13.18 0.16
N ARG A 351 -29.19 14.37 0.70
CA ARG A 351 -28.25 15.33 0.12
C ARG A 351 -26.86 14.70 0.03
N GLY A 352 -26.33 14.64 -1.19
CA GLY A 352 -24.95 14.27 -1.44
C GLY A 352 -24.00 15.32 -0.85
N VAL A 353 -23.05 14.86 -0.06
CA VAL A 353 -21.89 15.65 0.34
C VAL A 353 -20.92 15.63 -0.85
N GLN A 354 -20.85 16.75 -1.53
CA GLN A 354 -19.93 17.02 -2.63
C GLN A 354 -18.55 17.31 -2.03
N MET A 355 -17.60 16.42 -2.23
CA MET A 355 -16.20 16.70 -1.92
C MET A 355 -15.60 17.64 -2.97
N PRO A 356 -14.80 18.64 -2.57
CA PRO A 356 -14.19 19.56 -3.50
C PRO A 356 -13.11 18.85 -4.34
N HIS A 357 -13.25 18.96 -5.65
CA HIS A 357 -12.20 18.62 -6.61
C HIS A 357 -11.01 19.57 -6.39
N LEU A 358 -9.89 19.05 -5.90
CA LEU A 358 -8.61 19.74 -5.89
C LEU A 358 -8.05 19.73 -7.31
N HIS A 359 -8.37 20.78 -8.07
CA HIS A 359 -7.65 21.12 -9.29
C HIS A 359 -6.21 21.47 -8.94
N ARG A 360 -5.27 20.60 -9.30
CA ARG A 360 -3.85 20.93 -9.36
C ARG A 360 -3.63 21.86 -10.56
N SER A 361 -3.62 23.16 -10.34
CA SER A 361 -3.08 24.12 -11.31
C SER A 361 -1.56 24.15 -11.16
N TYR A 362 -0.85 23.63 -12.14
CA TYR A 362 0.57 23.91 -12.32
C TYR A 362 0.69 25.31 -12.92
N SER A 363 1.11 26.30 -12.15
CA SER A 363 1.61 27.56 -12.70
C SER A 363 3.13 27.42 -12.84
N HIS A 364 3.59 27.46 -14.09
CA HIS A 364 4.98 27.73 -14.42
C HIS A 364 5.32 29.17 -14.05
N THR A 365 6.22 29.37 -13.16
CA THR A 365 7.21 30.47 -13.13
C THR A 365 8.52 29.93 -12.55
#